data_05b6c3d1c84ccea71f903a5c79621c44
#
_entry.id   05b6c3d1c84ccea71f903a5c79621c44
#
_cell.length_a   1.000
_cell.length_b   1.000
_cell.length_c   1.000
_cell.angle_alpha   90.00
_cell.angle_beta   90.00
_cell.angle_gamma   90.00
#
_symmetry.space_group_name_H-M   'P 1'
#
loop_
_entity.id
_entity.type
_entity.pdbx_description
1 polymer ?
#
loop_
_entity_poly.entity_id
_entity_poly.type
_entity_poly.pdbx_seq_one_letter_code
_entity_poly.pdbx_strand_id
1 'polypeptide(L)'
;MTGPLEPTNDAYATAKIAGIRMCRAYRQQYGFNAISLMPTNLYGPNDNFDLLNSHVLPAMIRKFHEADDKVTLWGDGSAMREFLHVDDLAEACYTCMEKYDEPEPINVGTGEDVTIKELAETVSDIVGNKIIWWDTSKPNGTPRKVLNVNKLKSLGWEPKISLRDGIQSTYEWYKSQ
;
A
#
# COMPACT_ATOMS: atom_id res chain seq x y z
N MET A 1 -1.79 -15.70 9.06
CA MET A 1 -0.61 -16.22 8.32
C MET A 1 -0.72 -17.73 8.16
N THR A 2 -1.81 -18.14 7.55
CA THR A 2 -2.18 -19.57 7.39
C THR A 2 -2.27 -20.00 5.92
N GLY A 3 -2.17 -19.06 4.98
CA GLY A 3 -2.17 -19.34 3.54
C GLY A 3 -0.76 -19.59 2.99
N PRO A 4 -0.65 -20.09 1.73
CA PRO A 4 0.63 -20.21 1.04
C PRO A 4 1.23 -18.83 0.78
N LEU A 5 2.57 -18.76 0.75
CA LEU A 5 3.28 -17.55 0.38
C LEU A 5 3.21 -17.34 -1.14
N GLU A 6 3.24 -16.08 -1.57
CA GLU A 6 3.38 -15.73 -2.99
C GLU A 6 4.79 -16.15 -3.47
N PRO A 7 4.90 -17.08 -4.44
CA PRO A 7 6.21 -17.64 -4.81
C PRO A 7 7.23 -16.60 -5.30
N THR A 8 6.77 -15.52 -5.92
CA THR A 8 7.64 -14.46 -6.43
C THR A 8 8.19 -13.54 -5.34
N ASN A 9 7.71 -13.67 -4.09
CA ASN A 9 8.07 -12.80 -2.96
C ASN A 9 8.18 -13.55 -1.62
N ASP A 10 8.42 -14.86 -1.67
CA ASP A 10 8.43 -15.75 -0.51
C ASP A 10 9.57 -15.44 0.48
N ALA A 11 10.75 -15.07 -0.03
CA ALA A 11 11.89 -14.68 0.80
C ALA A 11 11.58 -13.45 1.66
N TYR A 12 11.00 -12.41 1.05
CA TYR A 12 10.55 -11.20 1.77
C TYR A 12 9.46 -11.55 2.79
N ALA A 13 8.45 -12.30 2.38
CA ALA A 13 7.36 -12.72 3.24
C ALA A 13 7.88 -13.53 4.44
N THR A 14 8.81 -14.48 4.22
CA THR A 14 9.44 -15.28 5.27
C THR A 14 10.17 -14.40 6.28
N ALA A 15 10.96 -13.41 5.82
CA ALA A 15 11.66 -12.48 6.70
C ALA A 15 10.69 -11.67 7.59
N LYS A 16 9.58 -11.17 7.02
CA LYS A 16 8.54 -10.45 7.79
C LYS A 16 7.82 -11.36 8.78
N ILE A 17 7.48 -12.58 8.40
CA ILE A 17 6.87 -13.58 9.29
C ILE A 17 7.81 -13.92 10.44
N ALA A 18 9.11 -14.08 10.18
CA ALA A 18 10.12 -14.33 11.23
C ALA A 18 10.15 -13.19 12.25
N GLY A 19 10.12 -11.92 11.80
CA GLY A 19 10.04 -10.76 12.68
C GLY A 19 8.80 -10.77 13.59
N ILE A 20 7.62 -11.05 13.02
CA ILE A 20 6.36 -11.15 13.79
C ILE A 20 6.44 -12.27 14.83
N ARG A 21 6.99 -13.44 14.44
CA ARG A 21 7.16 -14.58 15.37
C ARG A 21 8.16 -14.24 16.47
N MET A 22 9.22 -13.53 16.17
CA MET A 22 10.21 -13.08 17.15
C MET A 22 9.60 -12.12 18.16
N CYS A 23 8.85 -11.10 17.71
CA CYS A 23 8.12 -10.19 18.60
C CYS A 23 7.20 -10.97 19.58
N ARG A 24 6.46 -11.93 19.06
CA ARG A 24 5.59 -12.79 19.89
C ARG A 24 6.38 -13.62 20.91
N ALA A 25 7.51 -14.21 20.51
CA ALA A 25 8.38 -15.00 21.41
C ALA A 25 8.96 -14.10 22.52
N TYR A 26 9.41 -12.91 22.22
CA TYR A 26 9.92 -11.94 23.20
C TYR A 26 8.82 -11.47 24.17
N ARG A 27 7.61 -11.25 23.72
CA ARG A 27 6.47 -10.99 24.60
C ARG A 27 6.28 -12.13 25.59
N GLN A 28 6.24 -13.36 25.09
CA GLN A 28 5.95 -14.54 25.91
C GLN A 28 7.09 -14.83 26.91
N GLN A 29 8.33 -14.69 26.50
CA GLN A 29 9.49 -15.09 27.31
C GLN A 29 9.96 -13.98 28.27
N TYR A 30 9.87 -12.72 27.87
CA TYR A 30 10.44 -11.59 28.59
C TYR A 30 9.43 -10.52 29.01
N GLY A 31 8.15 -10.67 28.69
CA GLY A 31 7.16 -9.62 28.90
C GLY A 31 7.41 -8.35 28.05
N PHE A 32 8.21 -8.47 26.98
CA PHE A 32 8.58 -7.35 26.13
C PHE A 32 7.37 -6.81 25.37
N ASN A 33 6.99 -5.56 25.59
CA ASN A 33 5.83 -4.96 24.93
C ASN A 33 6.14 -4.62 23.47
N ALA A 34 5.88 -5.57 22.57
CA ALA A 34 6.01 -5.42 21.13
C ALA A 34 4.69 -5.76 20.43
N ILE A 35 4.25 -4.91 19.54
CA ILE A 35 3.10 -5.12 18.66
C ILE A 35 3.56 -5.25 17.20
N SER A 36 2.75 -5.91 16.38
CA SER A 36 3.06 -6.09 14.96
C SER A 36 1.93 -5.51 14.11
N LEU A 37 2.26 -4.56 13.24
CA LEU A 37 1.31 -3.97 12.30
C LEU A 37 1.52 -4.55 10.90
N MET A 38 0.44 -4.82 10.19
CA MET A 38 0.44 -5.28 8.80
C MET A 38 -0.23 -4.24 7.90
N PRO A 39 0.55 -3.28 7.38
CA PRO A 39 0.00 -2.26 6.50
C PRO A 39 -0.33 -2.81 5.12
N THR A 40 -1.31 -2.18 4.47
CA THR A 40 -1.60 -2.34 3.04
C THR A 40 -0.56 -1.65 2.16
N ASN A 41 -0.82 -1.45 0.85
CA ASN A 41 0.11 -0.74 -0.02
C ASN A 41 0.20 0.73 0.41
N LEU A 42 1.38 1.15 0.79
CA LEU A 42 1.67 2.51 1.23
C LEU A 42 2.09 3.39 0.04
N TYR A 43 1.82 4.67 0.15
CA TYR A 43 2.28 5.68 -0.78
C TYR A 43 2.33 7.05 -0.10
N GLY A 44 3.09 7.99 -0.66
CA GLY A 44 3.19 9.35 -0.14
C GLY A 44 4.51 10.04 -0.49
N PRO A 45 4.76 11.22 0.07
CA PRO A 45 6.05 11.90 -0.03
C PRO A 45 7.21 11.00 0.44
N ASN A 46 8.37 11.15 -0.20
CA ASN A 46 9.58 10.35 0.03
C ASN A 46 9.49 8.87 -0.40
N ASP A 47 8.47 8.48 -1.18
CA ASP A 47 8.40 7.14 -1.76
C ASP A 47 9.49 6.94 -2.83
N ASN A 48 9.71 5.68 -3.23
CA ASN A 48 10.62 5.33 -4.31
C ASN A 48 9.89 5.40 -5.65
N PHE A 49 10.32 6.30 -6.55
CA PHE A 49 9.76 6.48 -7.88
C PHE A 49 10.58 5.80 -9.00
N ASP A 50 11.55 4.94 -8.66
CA ASP A 50 12.33 4.20 -9.64
C ASP A 50 11.46 3.21 -10.42
N LEU A 51 11.47 3.29 -11.77
CA LEU A 51 10.57 2.49 -12.62
C LEU A 51 10.83 0.97 -12.58
N LEU A 52 12.00 0.55 -12.09
CA LEU A 52 12.35 -0.89 -12.01
C LEU A 52 12.02 -1.47 -10.64
N ASN A 53 12.10 -0.66 -9.57
CA ASN A 53 12.08 -1.13 -8.19
C ASN A 53 10.98 -0.51 -7.33
N SER A 54 10.16 0.38 -7.89
CA SER A 54 9.07 1.04 -7.14
C SER A 54 7.77 0.24 -7.14
N HIS A 55 6.90 0.59 -6.21
CA HIS A 55 5.54 0.08 -6.18
C HIS A 55 4.67 0.72 -7.28
N VAL A 56 3.48 0.13 -7.50
CA VAL A 56 2.60 0.47 -8.63
C VAL A 56 2.22 1.96 -8.66
N LEU A 57 1.87 2.57 -7.53
CA LEU A 57 1.38 3.95 -7.50
C LEU A 57 2.49 4.98 -7.79
N PRO A 58 3.66 4.96 -7.11
CA PRO A 58 4.75 5.89 -7.45
C PRO A 58 5.29 5.66 -8.87
N ALA A 59 5.40 4.40 -9.34
CA ALA A 59 5.75 4.13 -10.74
C ALA A 59 4.75 4.73 -11.72
N MET A 60 3.46 4.68 -11.38
CA MET A 60 2.38 5.24 -12.20
C MET A 60 2.48 6.77 -12.25
N ILE A 61 2.62 7.44 -11.11
CA ILE A 61 2.80 8.90 -11.06
C ILE A 61 3.97 9.32 -11.96
N ARG A 62 5.12 8.67 -11.85
CA ARG A 62 6.29 8.98 -12.66
C ARG A 62 6.04 8.74 -14.16
N LYS A 63 5.44 7.62 -14.53
CA LYS A 63 5.12 7.32 -15.93
C LYS A 63 4.19 8.37 -16.54
N PHE A 64 3.18 8.82 -15.80
CA PHE A 64 2.27 9.86 -16.28
C PHE A 64 2.95 11.23 -16.37
N HIS A 65 3.86 11.53 -15.44
CA HIS A 65 4.63 12.78 -15.46
C HIS A 65 5.59 12.85 -16.65
N GLU A 66 6.32 11.76 -16.92
CA GLU A 66 7.34 11.72 -17.99
C GLU A 66 6.75 11.51 -19.40
N ALA A 67 5.48 11.10 -19.51
CA ALA A 67 4.86 10.82 -20.79
C ALA A 67 4.44 12.12 -21.51
N ASP A 68 4.62 12.17 -22.84
CA ASP A 68 4.06 13.25 -23.66
C ASP A 68 2.54 13.13 -23.75
N ASP A 69 2.02 12.09 -24.43
CA ASP A 69 0.58 11.93 -24.70
C ASP A 69 0.00 10.60 -24.20
N LYS A 70 0.84 9.55 -24.08
CA LYS A 70 0.37 8.18 -23.86
C LYS A 70 1.19 7.46 -22.80
N VAL A 71 0.50 6.76 -21.90
CA VAL A 71 1.09 5.89 -20.87
C VAL A 71 0.71 4.43 -21.12
N THR A 72 1.71 3.54 -21.14
CA THR A 72 1.46 2.10 -21.24
C THR A 72 1.51 1.46 -19.85
N LEU A 73 0.42 0.79 -19.48
CA LEU A 73 0.28 0.05 -18.23
C LEU A 73 0.09 -1.45 -18.54
N TRP A 74 0.56 -2.31 -17.62
CA TRP A 74 0.49 -3.76 -17.79
C TRP A 74 -0.89 -4.31 -17.40
N GLY A 75 -1.29 -5.38 -18.08
CA GLY A 75 -2.54 -6.09 -17.85
C GLY A 75 -3.74 -5.38 -18.47
N ASP A 76 -4.92 -5.55 -17.88
CA ASP A 76 -6.18 -4.95 -18.30
C ASP A 76 -6.76 -3.95 -17.29
N GLY A 77 -6.05 -3.72 -16.18
CA GLY A 77 -6.47 -2.82 -15.12
C GLY A 77 -7.53 -3.36 -14.17
N SER A 78 -7.96 -4.62 -14.30
CA SER A 78 -9.05 -5.21 -13.48
C SER A 78 -8.62 -5.58 -12.06
N ALA A 79 -7.32 -5.75 -11.80
CA ALA A 79 -6.82 -6.11 -10.48
C ALA A 79 -7.16 -5.04 -9.44
N MET A 80 -7.60 -5.46 -8.25
CA MET A 80 -8.01 -4.56 -7.18
C MET A 80 -6.95 -4.45 -6.09
N ARG A 81 -6.68 -3.23 -5.64
CA ARG A 81 -5.68 -2.93 -4.60
C ARG A 81 -6.19 -1.87 -3.64
N GLU A 82 -5.79 -2.03 -2.40
CA GLU A 82 -5.99 -1.07 -1.33
C GLU A 82 -4.74 -0.20 -1.18
N PHE A 83 -4.92 1.10 -0.94
CA PHE A 83 -3.84 2.06 -0.76
C PHE A 83 -4.06 2.88 0.51
N LEU A 84 -2.98 3.17 1.24
CA LEU A 84 -3.00 3.98 2.45
C LEU A 84 -1.90 5.04 2.40
N HIS A 85 -2.25 6.30 2.64
CA HIS A 85 -1.27 7.38 2.70
C HIS A 85 -0.33 7.19 3.90
N VAL A 86 0.95 7.55 3.73
CA VAL A 86 1.98 7.33 4.76
C VAL A 86 1.70 8.11 6.04
N ASP A 87 1.07 9.29 5.98
CA ASP A 87 0.72 10.07 7.17
C ASP A 87 -0.42 9.41 7.97
N ASP A 88 -1.40 8.81 7.29
CA ASP A 88 -2.42 8.00 7.94
C ASP A 88 -1.82 6.75 8.60
N LEU A 89 -0.82 6.12 7.95
CA LEU A 89 -0.08 5.02 8.60
C LEU A 89 0.62 5.51 9.87
N ALA A 90 1.27 6.67 9.85
CA ALA A 90 1.97 7.21 11.02
C ALA A 90 1.00 7.43 12.19
N GLU A 91 -0.19 7.99 11.92
CA GLU A 91 -1.24 8.16 12.93
C GLU A 91 -1.79 6.81 13.43
N ALA A 92 -1.96 5.82 12.55
CA ALA A 92 -2.35 4.47 12.92
C ALA A 92 -1.31 3.80 13.83
N CYS A 93 -0.01 3.96 13.54
CA CYS A 93 1.07 3.46 14.39
C CYS A 93 0.99 4.06 15.80
N TYR A 94 0.79 5.37 15.91
CA TYR A 94 0.64 6.05 17.20
C TYR A 94 -0.59 5.53 17.96
N THR A 95 -1.74 5.42 17.29
CA THR A 95 -2.97 4.88 17.88
C THR A 95 -2.79 3.44 18.37
N CYS A 96 -2.11 2.60 17.59
CA CYS A 96 -1.84 1.22 17.98
C CYS A 96 -0.86 1.14 19.16
N MET A 97 0.14 2.01 19.24
CA MET A 97 1.04 2.07 20.41
C MET A 97 0.30 2.37 21.71
N GLU A 98 -0.73 3.21 21.65
CA GLU A 98 -1.50 3.60 22.85
C GLU A 98 -2.61 2.61 23.22
N LYS A 99 -3.23 1.95 22.21
CA LYS A 99 -4.49 1.23 22.43
C LYS A 99 -4.43 -0.26 22.13
N TYR A 100 -3.35 -0.76 21.53
CA TYR A 100 -3.23 -2.16 21.13
C TYR A 100 -2.10 -2.86 21.87
N ASP A 101 -2.43 -3.88 22.64
CA ASP A 101 -1.45 -4.67 23.41
C ASP A 101 -1.72 -6.19 23.28
N GLU A 102 -1.84 -6.67 22.04
CA GLU A 102 -2.04 -8.08 21.75
C GLU A 102 -0.84 -8.68 20.98
N PRO A 103 -0.56 -9.99 21.14
CA PRO A 103 0.51 -10.66 20.41
C PRO A 103 0.21 -10.93 18.93
N GLU A 104 -1.05 -10.85 18.52
CA GLU A 104 -1.49 -11.04 17.14
C GLU A 104 -1.23 -9.78 16.31
N PRO A 105 -0.83 -9.91 15.03
CA PRO A 105 -0.73 -8.76 14.15
C PRO A 105 -2.08 -8.06 13.95
N ILE A 106 -2.03 -6.73 13.84
CA ILE A 106 -3.19 -5.91 13.49
C ILE A 106 -3.04 -5.39 12.05
N ASN A 107 -4.08 -5.53 11.23
CA ASN A 107 -4.11 -4.99 9.88
C ASN A 107 -4.30 -3.48 9.93
N VAL A 108 -3.51 -2.75 9.13
CA VAL A 108 -3.58 -1.29 8.99
C VAL A 108 -3.85 -0.93 7.53
N GLY A 109 -5.01 -0.37 7.28
CA GLY A 109 -5.46 -0.02 5.94
C GLY A 109 -6.77 0.76 5.98
N THR A 110 -7.32 1.04 4.81
CA THR A 110 -8.63 1.71 4.65
C THR A 110 -9.79 0.72 4.75
N GLY A 111 -9.55 -0.54 4.36
CA GLY A 111 -10.58 -1.56 4.17
C GLY A 111 -11.34 -1.41 2.84
N GLU A 112 -10.89 -0.50 1.97
CA GLU A 112 -11.46 -0.22 0.67
C GLU A 112 -10.42 -0.43 -0.42
N ASP A 113 -10.82 -1.00 -1.54
CA ASP A 113 -9.94 -1.24 -2.68
C ASP A 113 -10.50 -0.58 -3.95
N VAL A 114 -9.59 -0.24 -4.84
CA VAL A 114 -9.89 0.30 -6.17
C VAL A 114 -9.26 -0.58 -7.24
N THR A 115 -9.82 -0.60 -8.44
CA THR A 115 -9.18 -1.23 -9.60
C THR A 115 -7.93 -0.45 -10.01
N ILE A 116 -6.94 -1.14 -10.59
CA ILE A 116 -5.76 -0.47 -11.18
C ILE A 116 -6.19 0.50 -12.30
N LYS A 117 -7.32 0.24 -12.95
CA LYS A 117 -7.91 1.15 -13.93
C LYS A 117 -8.38 2.45 -13.29
N GLU A 118 -9.20 2.40 -12.23
CA GLU A 118 -9.66 3.59 -11.49
C GLU A 118 -8.48 4.37 -10.89
N LEU A 119 -7.45 3.68 -10.40
CA LEU A 119 -6.22 4.31 -9.95
C LEU A 119 -5.54 5.08 -11.08
N ALA A 120 -5.38 4.46 -12.26
CA ALA A 120 -4.73 5.06 -13.41
C ALA A 120 -5.52 6.27 -13.94
N GLU A 121 -6.84 6.21 -13.96
CA GLU A 121 -7.72 7.32 -14.31
C GLU A 121 -7.55 8.47 -13.32
N THR A 122 -7.51 8.18 -12.01
CA THR A 122 -7.29 9.20 -10.97
C THR A 122 -5.92 9.87 -11.12
N VAL A 123 -4.86 9.10 -11.37
CA VAL A 123 -3.51 9.64 -11.59
C VAL A 123 -3.47 10.47 -12.89
N SER A 124 -4.12 10.00 -13.96
CA SER A 124 -4.22 10.73 -15.23
C SER A 124 -4.87 12.09 -15.06
N ASP A 125 -6.00 12.15 -14.35
CA ASP A 125 -6.71 13.40 -14.05
C ASP A 125 -5.82 14.42 -13.30
N ILE A 126 -4.99 13.95 -12.39
CA ILE A 126 -4.14 14.79 -11.54
C ILE A 126 -2.89 15.26 -12.28
N VAL A 127 -2.26 14.35 -13.05
CA VAL A 127 -0.96 14.62 -13.66
C VAL A 127 -1.06 15.31 -15.02
N GLY A 128 -2.15 15.09 -15.79
CA GLY A 128 -2.32 15.81 -17.06
C GLY A 128 -3.06 15.09 -18.18
N ASN A 129 -4.07 14.27 -17.87
CA ASN A 129 -5.01 13.69 -18.86
C ASN A 129 -4.33 12.95 -20.03
N LYS A 130 -3.48 11.98 -19.72
CA LYS A 130 -2.79 11.17 -20.73
C LYS A 130 -3.66 10.02 -21.22
N ILE A 131 -3.44 9.58 -22.47
CA ILE A 131 -4.07 8.39 -23.03
C ILE A 131 -3.51 7.13 -22.36
N ILE A 132 -4.36 6.33 -21.73
CA ILE A 132 -3.97 5.08 -21.09
C ILE A 132 -4.09 3.94 -22.09
N TRP A 133 -2.97 3.24 -22.29
CA TRP A 133 -2.91 2.01 -23.10
C TRP A 133 -2.59 0.81 -22.21
N TRP A 134 -3.40 -0.25 -22.35
CA TRP A 134 -3.25 -1.48 -21.60
C TRP A 134 -2.51 -2.55 -22.42
N ASP A 135 -1.33 -2.98 -21.92
CA ASP A 135 -0.60 -4.12 -22.50
C ASP A 135 -1.10 -5.43 -21.87
N THR A 136 -2.12 -6.00 -22.47
CA THR A 136 -2.72 -7.26 -22.02
C THR A 136 -1.88 -8.50 -22.25
N SER A 137 -0.72 -8.38 -22.91
CA SER A 137 0.27 -9.46 -22.99
C SER A 137 0.99 -9.69 -21.65
N LYS A 138 0.90 -8.75 -20.72
CA LYS A 138 1.48 -8.81 -19.36
C LYS A 138 0.44 -9.26 -18.34
N PRO A 139 0.86 -9.97 -17.28
CA PRO A 139 -0.07 -10.48 -16.26
C PRO A 139 -0.70 -9.35 -15.43
N ASN A 140 -1.94 -9.55 -14.98
CA ASN A 140 -2.64 -8.66 -14.04
C ASN A 140 -2.12 -8.75 -12.60
N GLY A 141 -1.38 -9.79 -12.26
CA GLY A 141 -1.02 -10.12 -10.88
C GLY A 141 -2.21 -10.70 -10.08
N THR A 142 -2.12 -10.68 -8.76
CA THR A 142 -3.18 -11.18 -7.86
C THR A 142 -4.49 -10.40 -8.08
N PRO A 143 -5.64 -11.06 -8.28
CA PRO A 143 -6.89 -10.38 -8.63
C PRO A 143 -7.35 -9.34 -7.60
N ARG A 144 -7.26 -9.65 -6.30
CA ARG A 144 -7.69 -8.75 -5.24
C ARG A 144 -6.82 -8.86 -3.99
N LYS A 145 -6.45 -7.70 -3.41
CA LYS A 145 -5.79 -7.58 -2.11
C LYS A 145 -6.43 -6.44 -1.32
N VAL A 146 -7.19 -6.79 -0.29
CA VAL A 146 -7.82 -5.85 0.65
C VAL A 146 -7.72 -6.43 2.07
N LEU A 147 -7.53 -5.59 3.07
CA LEU A 147 -7.41 -6.00 4.45
C LEU A 147 -8.76 -5.91 5.18
N ASN A 148 -9.00 -6.83 6.11
CA ASN A 148 -10.03 -6.64 7.11
C ASN A 148 -9.47 -5.76 8.23
N VAL A 149 -9.97 -4.55 8.34
CA VAL A 149 -9.51 -3.52 9.29
C VAL A 149 -10.46 -3.29 10.47
N ASN A 150 -11.45 -4.15 10.67
CA ASN A 150 -12.44 -4.01 11.73
C ASN A 150 -11.82 -3.87 13.13
N LYS A 151 -10.73 -4.60 13.41
CA LYS A 151 -10.00 -4.48 14.68
C LYS A 151 -9.41 -3.07 14.86
N LEU A 152 -8.80 -2.49 13.82
CA LEU A 152 -8.25 -1.16 13.87
C LEU A 152 -9.36 -0.10 14.07
N LYS A 153 -10.47 -0.23 13.34
CA LYS A 153 -11.65 0.63 13.52
C LYS A 153 -12.21 0.56 14.94
N SER A 154 -12.19 -0.62 15.58
CA SER A 154 -12.64 -0.76 16.98
C SER A 154 -11.75 -0.03 18.00
N LEU A 155 -10.52 0.32 17.65
CA LEU A 155 -9.63 1.18 18.44
C LEU A 155 -9.94 2.68 18.28
N GLY A 156 -10.90 3.03 17.40
CA GLY A 156 -11.32 4.41 17.12
C GLY A 156 -10.43 5.12 16.12
N TRP A 157 -9.73 4.37 15.25
CA TRP A 157 -8.94 4.93 14.15
C TRP A 157 -9.62 4.73 12.80
N GLU A 158 -9.60 5.76 11.98
CA GLU A 158 -10.04 5.74 10.58
C GLU A 158 -9.09 6.59 9.72
N PRO A 159 -8.88 6.24 8.42
CA PRO A 159 -8.07 7.04 7.51
C PRO A 159 -8.73 8.41 7.28
N LYS A 160 -7.93 9.45 7.13
CA LYS A 160 -8.38 10.83 6.94
C LYS A 160 -8.10 11.37 5.54
N ILE A 161 -7.10 10.79 4.86
CA ILE A 161 -6.63 11.26 3.56
C ILE A 161 -7.29 10.40 2.47
N SER A 162 -8.12 11.04 1.63
CA SER A 162 -8.71 10.35 0.48
C SER A 162 -7.61 9.93 -0.52
N LEU A 163 -7.86 8.86 -1.29
CA LEU A 163 -6.90 8.41 -2.30
C LEU A 163 -6.55 9.54 -3.28
N ARG A 164 -7.53 10.33 -3.72
CA ARG A 164 -7.31 11.44 -4.64
C ARG A 164 -6.45 12.55 -4.04
N ASP A 165 -6.74 12.98 -2.82
CA ASP A 165 -5.97 14.04 -2.14
C ASP A 165 -4.55 13.57 -1.84
N GLY A 166 -4.39 12.32 -1.42
CA GLY A 166 -3.09 11.73 -1.19
C GLY A 166 -2.24 11.60 -2.46
N ILE A 167 -2.84 11.24 -3.61
CA ILE A 167 -2.14 11.23 -4.90
C ILE A 167 -1.75 12.64 -5.30
N GLN A 168 -2.63 13.63 -5.12
CA GLN A 168 -2.36 15.03 -5.42
C GLN A 168 -1.15 15.54 -4.61
N SER A 169 -1.15 15.37 -3.29
CA SER A 169 -0.05 15.80 -2.42
C SER A 169 1.27 15.08 -2.74
N THR A 170 1.20 13.77 -3.02
CA THR A 170 2.37 12.98 -3.42
C THR A 170 2.96 13.47 -4.74
N TYR A 171 2.12 13.80 -5.71
CA TYR A 171 2.56 14.35 -7.00
C TYR A 171 3.15 15.75 -6.87
N GLU A 172 2.57 16.61 -6.05
CA GLU A 172 3.12 17.94 -5.76
C GLU A 172 4.51 17.84 -5.13
N TRP A 173 4.68 16.94 -4.18
CA TRP A 173 5.99 16.65 -3.61
C TRP A 173 6.96 16.14 -4.68
N TYR A 174 6.55 15.16 -5.51
CA TYR A 174 7.38 14.60 -6.59
C TYR A 174 7.89 15.69 -7.55
N LYS A 175 7.05 16.65 -7.94
CA LYS A 175 7.44 17.77 -8.82
C LYS A 175 8.46 18.71 -8.20
N SER A 176 8.58 18.75 -6.88
CA SER A 176 9.49 19.64 -6.16
C SER A 176 10.91 19.05 -5.98
N GLN A 177 11.12 17.80 -6.39
CA GLN A 177 12.44 17.14 -6.31
C GLN A 177 13.26 17.38 -7.57
#